data_bd911448d174c620553794791baac176
#
_entry.id   bd911448d174c620553794791baac176
#
_cell.length_a   1.000
_cell.length_b   1.000
_cell.length_c   1.000
_cell.angle_alpha   90.00
_cell.angle_beta   90.00
_cell.angle_gamma   90.00
#
_symmetry.space_group_name_H-M   'P 1'
#
loop_
_entity.id
_entity.type
_entity.pdbx_description
1 polymer ?
#
loop_
_entity_poly.entity_id
_entity_poly.type
_entity_poly.pdbx_seq_one_letter_code
_entity_poly.pdbx_strand_id
1 'polypeptide(L)'
;MSVPYNSTIASYLDGHTHVKKDGTWQIAEDVQIKHSGAWRDAKAVYVKTGGSWRIVHDGEHFLFNYTQSSNDASEFNLASYISGLGYGGNLIKGCVQINAKRQRVNLGSFSSNSKVYLGVATYGSIKGRGGNGGNRGGQNGSGGQTALYSGGTPFIINNHGVIAGGGGGGGGGINGQCTYQNTYQYGCMKGSQCEGIDQQFSQQLGGGGGGGAGYPGGTGVHGGQNGQETGGGGGGGNGGCGAQSGGKGGNLGQNGQNATNGGNGAGHGTGIQGIHHRYEQVIMGDGDIRGGTSNT
;
A
#
# COMPACT_ATOMS: atom_id res chain seq x y z
N MET A 1 2.21 -17.62 16.51
CA MET A 1 3.39 -17.29 17.33
C MET A 1 3.40 -15.80 17.56
N SER A 2 3.40 -15.34 18.79
CA SER A 2 3.61 -13.93 19.11
C SER A 2 5.07 -13.60 18.82
N VAL A 3 5.33 -12.44 18.22
CA VAL A 3 6.70 -11.91 18.07
C VAL A 3 7.36 -11.90 19.45
N PRO A 4 8.57 -12.45 19.63
CA PRO A 4 9.21 -12.45 20.93
C PRO A 4 9.37 -11.00 21.41
N TYR A 5 8.90 -10.76 22.60
CA TYR A 5 8.95 -9.47 23.28
C TYR A 5 10.43 -9.11 23.53
N ASN A 6 10.98 -8.24 22.68
CA ASN A 6 12.33 -7.70 22.88
C ASN A 6 12.24 -6.59 23.94
N SER A 7 13.24 -6.48 24.81
CA SER A 7 13.33 -5.45 25.85
C SER A 7 13.20 -4.01 25.32
N THR A 8 13.58 -3.78 24.06
CA THR A 8 13.38 -2.50 23.35
C THR A 8 11.90 -2.23 23.11
N ILE A 9 11.10 -3.25 22.76
CA ILE A 9 9.64 -3.15 22.58
C ILE A 9 8.94 -2.88 23.91
N ALA A 10 9.39 -3.52 24.99
CA ALA A 10 8.84 -3.32 26.33
C ALA A 10 8.88 -1.85 26.75
N SER A 11 9.94 -1.11 26.37
CA SER A 11 10.06 0.32 26.69
C SER A 11 9.05 1.20 25.91
N TYR A 12 8.47 0.71 24.81
CA TYR A 12 7.45 1.41 24.01
C TYR A 12 6.02 1.04 24.44
N LEU A 13 5.85 -0.09 25.11
CA LEU A 13 4.53 -0.62 25.48
C LEU A 13 4.18 -0.39 26.96
N ASP A 14 5.12 0.14 27.75
CA ASP A 14 4.89 0.38 29.18
C ASP A 14 3.92 1.53 29.39
N GLY A 15 2.73 1.16 29.70
CA GLY A 15 1.84 1.70 30.69
C GLY A 15 1.00 2.91 30.33
N HIS A 16 -0.26 2.66 29.97
CA HIS A 16 -1.30 3.63 30.31
C HIS A 16 -1.60 3.54 31.81
N THR A 17 -1.58 4.67 32.51
CA THR A 17 -2.17 4.74 33.84
C THR A 17 -3.68 4.62 33.69
N HIS A 18 -4.27 3.58 34.29
CA HIS A 18 -5.71 3.38 34.32
C HIS A 18 -6.26 3.79 35.68
N VAL A 19 -7.36 4.51 35.67
CA VAL A 19 -8.14 4.82 36.87
C VAL A 19 -9.48 4.09 36.79
N LYS A 20 -9.94 3.54 37.92
CA LYS A 20 -11.27 2.94 38.01
C LYS A 20 -12.28 4.02 38.38
N LYS A 21 -13.13 4.40 37.40
CA LYS A 21 -14.21 5.35 37.61
C LYS A 21 -15.54 4.65 37.32
N ASP A 22 -16.48 4.78 38.22
CA ASP A 22 -17.83 4.18 38.12
C ASP A 22 -17.83 2.68 37.77
N GLY A 23 -16.88 1.94 38.35
CA GLY A 23 -16.72 0.49 38.11
C GLY A 23 -15.97 0.11 36.85
N THR A 24 -15.68 1.03 35.95
CA THR A 24 -14.98 0.84 34.66
C THR A 24 -13.55 1.38 34.71
N TRP A 25 -12.59 0.62 34.16
CA TRP A 25 -11.23 1.07 34.01
C TRP A 25 -11.14 2.04 32.82
N GLN A 26 -10.65 3.25 33.06
CA GLN A 26 -10.44 4.29 32.05
C GLN A 26 -8.97 4.70 32.04
N ILE A 27 -8.49 5.10 30.87
CA ILE A 27 -7.14 5.66 30.73
C ILE A 27 -7.15 7.02 31.43
N ALA A 28 -6.16 7.27 32.29
CA ALA A 28 -5.98 8.61 32.87
C ALA A 28 -5.37 9.52 31.81
N GLU A 29 -6.07 10.62 31.49
CA GLU A 29 -5.58 11.63 30.55
C GLU A 29 -4.43 12.45 31.15
N ASP A 30 -4.54 12.76 32.46
CA ASP A 30 -3.53 13.50 33.22
C ASP A 30 -3.26 12.86 34.56
N VAL A 31 -2.00 12.81 34.95
CA VAL A 31 -1.57 12.44 36.29
C VAL A 31 -0.91 13.64 36.95
N GLN A 32 -1.49 14.12 38.02
CA GLN A 32 -0.97 15.27 38.75
C GLN A 32 -0.41 14.86 40.11
N ILE A 33 0.67 15.49 40.52
CA ILE A 33 1.26 15.37 41.84
C ILE A 33 1.14 16.68 42.62
N LYS A 34 0.80 16.59 43.91
CA LYS A 34 0.80 17.76 44.78
C LYS A 34 2.21 17.97 45.33
N HIS A 35 2.87 19.05 44.91
CA HIS A 35 4.19 19.40 45.36
C HIS A 35 4.18 20.84 45.88
N SER A 36 4.67 21.06 47.11
CA SER A 36 4.72 22.37 47.75
C SER A 36 3.36 23.10 47.75
N GLY A 37 2.26 22.38 47.97
CA GLY A 37 0.91 22.91 48.03
C GLY A 37 0.19 23.15 46.70
N ALA A 38 0.89 23.05 45.58
CA ALA A 38 0.33 23.21 44.23
C ALA A 38 0.24 21.85 43.50
N TRP A 39 -0.81 21.65 42.71
CA TRP A 39 -0.94 20.53 41.76
C TRP A 39 -0.07 20.80 40.53
N ARG A 40 0.71 19.82 40.12
CA ARG A 40 1.59 19.87 38.96
C ARG A 40 1.45 18.59 38.15
N ASP A 41 1.52 18.70 36.83
CA ASP A 41 1.49 17.55 35.95
C ASP A 41 2.74 16.68 36.19
N ALA A 42 2.53 15.38 36.34
CA ALA A 42 3.62 14.42 36.43
C ALA A 42 4.22 14.19 35.05
N LYS A 43 5.51 14.49 34.86
CA LYS A 43 6.20 14.17 33.59
C LYS A 43 6.32 12.68 33.34
N ALA A 44 6.43 11.88 34.41
CA ALA A 44 6.43 10.42 34.31
C ALA A 44 6.09 9.80 35.66
N VAL A 45 5.43 8.65 35.63
CA VAL A 45 5.19 7.82 36.82
C VAL A 45 5.82 6.46 36.59
N TYR A 46 6.58 6.00 37.57
CA TYR A 46 7.24 4.70 37.53
C TYR A 46 6.71 3.79 38.65
N VAL A 47 6.54 2.51 38.34
CA VAL A 47 6.21 1.47 39.31
C VAL A 47 7.35 0.44 39.34
N LYS A 48 7.75 0.04 40.56
CA LYS A 48 8.78 -0.99 40.73
C LYS A 48 8.09 -2.37 40.77
N THR A 49 8.40 -3.19 39.76
CA THR A 49 7.85 -4.55 39.65
C THR A 49 9.00 -5.53 39.40
N GLY A 50 9.10 -6.59 40.17
CA GLY A 50 10.16 -7.60 40.03
C GLY A 50 11.57 -7.05 40.16
N GLY A 51 11.78 -6.01 40.97
CA GLY A 51 13.08 -5.38 41.18
C GLY A 51 13.45 -4.28 40.13
N SER A 52 12.70 -4.13 39.05
CA SER A 52 12.92 -3.14 37.98
C SER A 52 11.89 -2.03 38.03
N TRP A 53 12.30 -0.80 37.74
CA TRP A 53 11.40 0.33 37.56
C TRP A 53 10.81 0.31 36.16
N ARG A 54 9.48 0.40 36.08
CA ARG A 54 8.74 0.49 34.82
C ARG A 54 7.96 1.78 34.78
N ILE A 55 8.02 2.46 33.63
CA ILE A 55 7.19 3.65 33.39
C ILE A 55 5.74 3.21 33.21
N VAL A 56 4.81 3.85 33.91
CA VAL A 56 3.36 3.61 33.79
C VAL A 56 2.59 4.87 33.37
N HIS A 57 3.27 6.01 33.31
CA HIS A 57 2.75 7.25 32.75
C HIS A 57 3.91 8.05 32.17
N ASP A 58 3.76 8.49 30.94
CA ASP A 58 4.66 9.40 30.23
C ASP A 58 3.86 10.66 29.90
N GLY A 59 3.96 11.69 30.73
CA GLY A 59 3.18 12.92 30.61
C GLY A 59 3.56 13.81 29.41
N GLU A 60 4.60 13.40 28.65
CA GLU A 60 4.99 14.11 27.42
C GLU A 60 4.36 13.51 26.18
N HIS A 61 4.07 12.19 26.17
CA HIS A 61 3.58 11.47 25.00
C HIS A 61 2.18 10.89 25.24
N PHE A 62 1.32 10.97 24.25
CA PHE A 62 0.13 10.14 24.22
C PHE A 62 0.52 8.70 23.89
N LEU A 63 0.21 7.79 24.82
CA LEU A 63 0.57 6.38 24.68
C LEU A 63 -0.53 5.62 23.92
N PHE A 64 -0.14 4.76 22.98
CA PHE A 64 -1.08 3.95 22.22
C PHE A 64 -0.54 2.55 21.91
N ASN A 65 -1.45 1.61 21.69
CA ASN A 65 -1.14 0.28 21.19
C ASN A 65 -2.22 -0.18 20.22
N TYR A 66 -1.80 -0.55 19.02
CA TYR A 66 -2.67 -1.08 17.97
C TYR A 66 -2.18 -2.47 17.55
N THR A 67 -3.08 -3.45 17.54
CA THR A 67 -2.78 -4.80 17.05
C THR A 67 -3.83 -5.24 16.04
N GLN A 68 -3.38 -5.60 14.84
CA GLN A 68 -4.23 -6.21 13.82
C GLN A 68 -4.03 -7.71 13.80
N SER A 69 -5.11 -8.46 13.98
CA SER A 69 -5.10 -9.94 14.01
C SER A 69 -5.86 -10.59 12.85
N SER A 70 -6.59 -9.80 12.06
CA SER A 70 -7.36 -10.27 10.89
C SER A 70 -6.95 -9.53 9.62
N ASN A 71 -7.17 -10.16 8.45
CA ASN A 71 -6.90 -9.54 7.15
C ASN A 71 -7.80 -8.32 6.93
N ASP A 72 -7.23 -7.23 6.46
CA ASP A 72 -7.96 -6.00 6.17
C ASP A 72 -7.40 -5.34 4.91
N ALA A 73 -8.25 -5.20 3.89
CA ALA A 73 -7.92 -4.59 2.60
C ALA A 73 -8.09 -3.07 2.59
N SER A 74 -8.26 -2.43 3.75
CA SER A 74 -8.27 -0.98 3.89
C SER A 74 -6.92 -0.43 4.36
N GLU A 75 -6.69 0.85 4.14
CA GLU A 75 -5.53 1.57 4.69
C GLU A 75 -5.68 1.73 6.21
N PHE A 76 -4.61 1.47 6.96
CA PHE A 76 -4.50 1.90 8.34
C PHE A 76 -3.89 3.30 8.39
N ASN A 77 -4.61 4.23 9.00
CA ASN A 77 -4.16 5.61 9.21
C ASN A 77 -3.98 5.85 10.70
N LEU A 78 -2.74 6.02 11.14
CA LEU A 78 -2.41 6.20 12.56
C LEU A 78 -3.00 7.50 13.12
N ALA A 79 -3.01 8.59 12.33
CA ALA A 79 -3.58 9.85 12.81
C ALA A 79 -5.09 9.73 13.07
N SER A 80 -5.82 9.04 12.19
CA SER A 80 -7.24 8.76 12.40
C SER A 80 -7.48 7.86 13.60
N TYR A 81 -6.63 6.85 13.79
CA TYR A 81 -6.72 5.96 14.96
C TYR A 81 -6.51 6.74 16.27
N ILE A 82 -5.45 7.55 16.35
CA ILE A 82 -5.12 8.36 17.53
C ILE A 82 -6.24 9.37 17.81
N SER A 83 -6.77 10.04 16.78
CA SER A 83 -7.92 10.95 16.92
C SER A 83 -9.18 10.22 17.42
N GLY A 84 -9.40 8.98 16.96
CA GLY A 84 -10.49 8.13 17.46
C GLY A 84 -10.36 7.73 18.93
N LEU A 85 -9.14 7.76 19.49
CA LEU A 85 -8.88 7.61 20.93
C LEU A 85 -9.07 8.93 21.72
N GLY A 86 -9.46 10.02 21.07
CA GLY A 86 -9.72 11.32 21.71
C GLY A 86 -8.50 12.24 21.78
N TYR A 87 -7.35 11.88 21.20
CA TYR A 87 -6.16 12.72 21.25
C TYR A 87 -5.97 13.54 19.96
N GLY A 88 -5.91 14.85 20.10
CA GLY A 88 -5.71 15.82 19.01
C GLY A 88 -4.30 16.42 18.95
N GLY A 89 -3.38 15.99 19.82
CA GLY A 89 -1.99 16.46 19.81
C GLY A 89 -1.10 15.73 18.79
N ASN A 90 0.16 16.10 18.76
CA ASN A 90 1.12 15.58 17.78
C ASN A 90 2.32 14.84 18.39
N LEU A 91 2.34 14.61 19.69
CA LEU A 91 3.41 13.91 20.39
C LEU A 91 2.91 12.56 20.91
N ILE A 92 3.30 11.49 20.23
CA ILE A 92 2.81 10.14 20.48
C ILE A 92 3.95 9.15 20.73
N LYS A 93 3.67 8.10 21.48
CA LYS A 93 4.57 6.97 21.70
C LYS A 93 3.80 5.67 21.76
N GLY A 94 4.15 4.69 20.94
CA GLY A 94 3.44 3.42 20.99
C GLY A 94 3.79 2.46 19.88
N CYS A 95 2.94 1.43 19.76
CA CYS A 95 3.16 0.30 18.87
C CYS A 95 2.01 0.13 17.87
N VAL A 96 2.39 -0.20 16.65
CA VAL A 96 1.50 -0.73 15.60
C VAL A 96 1.99 -2.14 15.29
N GLN A 97 1.19 -3.16 15.63
CA GLN A 97 1.52 -4.56 15.39
C GLN A 97 0.63 -5.13 14.28
N ILE A 98 1.24 -5.61 13.20
CA ILE A 98 0.57 -6.20 12.04
C ILE A 98 0.82 -7.71 12.04
N ASN A 99 -0.18 -8.48 12.47
CA ASN A 99 -0.12 -9.95 12.53
C ASN A 99 -0.83 -10.64 11.35
N ALA A 100 -1.49 -9.87 10.49
CA ALA A 100 -2.25 -10.36 9.35
C ALA A 100 -1.98 -9.47 8.11
N LYS A 101 -2.71 -9.70 7.02
CA LYS A 101 -2.54 -8.90 5.79
C LYS A 101 -3.20 -7.53 5.95
N ARG A 102 -2.46 -6.49 5.58
CA ARG A 102 -2.93 -5.11 5.55
C ARG A 102 -2.65 -4.48 4.18
N GLN A 103 -3.58 -3.69 3.69
CA GLN A 103 -3.33 -2.92 2.48
C GLN A 103 -2.38 -1.78 2.87
N ARG A 104 -2.22 -0.85 3.12
CA ARG A 104 -1.29 0.24 3.39
C ARG A 104 -1.27 0.61 4.87
N VAL A 105 -0.12 1.03 5.36
CA VAL A 105 0.04 1.67 6.66
C VAL A 105 0.55 3.10 6.44
N ASN A 106 -0.19 4.06 6.98
CA ASN A 106 0.16 5.47 6.97
C ASN A 106 0.35 5.92 8.43
N LEU A 107 1.59 6.23 8.79
CA LEU A 107 1.94 6.67 10.15
C LEU A 107 1.63 8.15 10.41
N GLY A 108 1.20 8.89 9.37
CA GLY A 108 0.86 10.30 9.52
C GLY A 108 2.07 11.22 9.68
N SER A 109 1.80 12.44 10.16
CA SER A 109 2.82 13.46 10.41
C SER A 109 2.72 13.92 11.86
N PHE A 110 3.46 13.22 12.72
CA PHE A 110 3.58 13.55 14.13
C PHE A 110 4.91 14.26 14.42
N SER A 111 5.05 14.79 15.64
CA SER A 111 6.27 15.46 16.07
C SER A 111 7.52 14.60 15.87
N SER A 112 8.65 15.22 15.58
CA SER A 112 9.94 14.56 15.51
C SER A 112 10.40 13.90 16.83
N ASN A 113 9.76 14.26 17.95
CA ASN A 113 9.99 13.63 19.25
C ASN A 113 9.07 12.43 19.50
N SER A 114 8.14 12.15 18.59
CA SER A 114 7.28 10.96 18.67
C SER A 114 8.11 9.69 18.49
N LYS A 115 7.59 8.57 19.03
CA LYS A 115 8.25 7.26 18.97
C LYS A 115 7.24 6.20 18.58
N VAL A 116 7.28 5.78 17.33
CA VAL A 116 6.40 4.74 16.81
C VAL A 116 7.19 3.47 16.55
N TYR A 117 6.76 2.38 17.12
CA TYR A 117 7.26 1.05 16.82
C TYR A 117 6.29 0.32 15.90
N LEU A 118 6.78 -0.17 14.77
CA LEU A 118 6.02 -0.96 13.81
C LEU A 118 6.55 -2.40 13.80
N GLY A 119 5.73 -3.34 14.27
CA GLY A 119 6.02 -4.77 14.18
C GLY A 119 5.23 -5.41 13.04
N VAL A 120 5.88 -6.20 12.21
CA VAL A 120 5.23 -7.05 11.21
C VAL A 120 5.59 -8.49 11.50
N ALA A 121 4.61 -9.30 11.91
CA ALA A 121 4.83 -10.69 12.27
C ALA A 121 5.14 -11.56 11.04
N THR A 122 5.67 -12.76 11.23
CA THR A 122 6.05 -13.71 10.16
C THR A 122 4.94 -13.97 9.14
N TYR A 123 3.68 -14.00 9.58
CA TYR A 123 2.52 -14.16 8.69
C TYR A 123 1.81 -12.84 8.37
N GLY A 124 2.30 -11.73 8.94
CA GLY A 124 1.83 -10.38 8.67
C GLY A 124 2.36 -9.86 7.34
N SER A 125 1.60 -8.97 6.72
CA SER A 125 2.11 -8.26 5.56
C SER A 125 1.46 -6.89 5.40
N ILE A 126 2.24 -5.94 4.91
CA ILE A 126 1.78 -4.62 4.48
C ILE A 126 2.05 -4.54 2.98
N LYS A 127 1.00 -4.45 2.16
CA LYS A 127 1.14 -4.43 0.71
C LYS A 127 0.40 -3.24 0.12
N GLY A 128 1.07 -2.48 -0.73
CA GLY A 128 0.41 -1.45 -1.53
C GLY A 128 -0.62 -2.07 -2.48
N ARG A 129 -1.65 -1.31 -2.84
CA ARG A 129 -2.59 -1.70 -3.90
C ARG A 129 -1.87 -1.76 -5.24
N GLY A 130 -2.19 -2.77 -6.06
CA GLY A 130 -1.71 -2.86 -7.42
C GLY A 130 -2.30 -1.78 -8.34
N GLY A 131 -1.53 -1.32 -9.30
CA GLY A 131 -1.97 -0.39 -10.34
C GLY A 131 -2.90 -1.07 -11.35
N ASN A 132 -3.86 -0.33 -11.88
CA ASN A 132 -4.78 -0.85 -12.91
C ASN A 132 -4.11 -0.89 -14.29
N GLY A 133 -4.50 -1.84 -15.12
CA GLY A 133 -4.07 -1.90 -16.50
C GLY A 133 -4.57 -0.71 -17.34
N GLY A 134 -3.82 -0.35 -18.36
CA GLY A 134 -4.20 0.67 -19.34
C GLY A 134 -5.28 0.15 -20.29
N ASN A 135 -6.24 1.01 -20.67
CA ASN A 135 -7.26 0.66 -21.64
C ASN A 135 -6.64 0.42 -23.03
N ARG A 136 -7.34 -0.35 -23.86
CA ARG A 136 -7.02 -0.48 -25.30
C ARG A 136 -6.97 0.88 -25.98
N GLY A 137 -6.29 0.96 -27.12
CA GLY A 137 -6.04 2.23 -27.80
C GLY A 137 -4.77 2.94 -27.33
N GLY A 138 -3.84 2.20 -26.71
CA GLY A 138 -2.52 2.71 -26.34
C GLY A 138 -2.47 3.47 -25.01
N GLN A 139 -3.44 3.28 -24.12
CA GLN A 139 -3.41 3.97 -22.83
C GLN A 139 -2.40 3.36 -21.86
N ASN A 140 -1.79 4.20 -21.03
CA ASN A 140 -0.85 3.76 -20.00
C ASN A 140 -1.57 3.07 -18.85
N GLY A 141 -0.88 2.14 -18.20
CA GLY A 141 -1.30 1.61 -16.91
C GLY A 141 -1.20 2.65 -15.79
N SER A 142 -1.77 2.38 -14.64
CA SER A 142 -1.63 3.21 -13.44
C SER A 142 -0.59 2.65 -12.47
N GLY A 143 0.04 3.54 -11.68
CA GLY A 143 1.06 3.16 -10.70
C GLY A 143 0.51 2.30 -9.56
N GLY A 144 1.36 1.45 -9.00
CA GLY A 144 1.11 0.78 -7.73
C GLY A 144 1.23 1.75 -6.56
N GLN A 145 0.61 1.41 -5.44
CA GLN A 145 0.66 2.23 -4.21
C GLN A 145 1.84 1.84 -3.31
N THR A 146 2.34 2.81 -2.56
CA THR A 146 3.29 2.59 -1.47
C THR A 146 2.65 1.75 -0.36
N ALA A 147 3.42 0.81 0.23
CA ALA A 147 2.95 -0.02 1.33
C ALA A 147 2.99 0.72 2.68
N LEU A 148 4.11 1.29 3.04
CA LEU A 148 4.31 2.04 4.27
C LEU A 148 4.70 3.48 3.98
N TYR A 149 3.91 4.41 4.51
CA TYR A 149 4.15 5.85 4.41
C TYR A 149 4.31 6.44 5.81
N SER A 150 5.43 7.10 6.10
CA SER A 150 5.70 7.64 7.44
C SER A 150 5.17 9.05 7.64
N GLY A 151 4.99 9.84 6.57
CA GLY A 151 4.57 11.24 6.68
C GLY A 151 5.53 12.13 7.47
N GLY A 152 6.75 11.65 7.75
CA GLY A 152 7.72 12.34 8.61
C GLY A 152 7.69 11.91 10.08
N THR A 153 6.78 11.04 10.48
CA THR A 153 6.76 10.46 11.83
C THR A 153 7.99 9.56 12.05
N PRO A 154 8.78 9.74 13.11
CA PRO A 154 9.87 8.82 13.44
C PRO A 154 9.33 7.44 13.81
N PHE A 155 9.97 6.40 13.30
CA PHE A 155 9.56 5.03 13.57
C PHE A 155 10.72 4.05 13.57
N ILE A 156 10.52 2.92 14.25
CA ILE A 156 11.40 1.75 14.24
C ILE A 156 10.59 0.59 13.70
N ILE A 157 11.16 -0.15 12.74
CA ILE A 157 10.50 -1.34 12.18
C ILE A 157 11.18 -2.61 12.70
N ASN A 158 10.38 -3.56 13.17
CA ASN A 158 10.78 -4.95 13.32
C ASN A 158 9.95 -5.80 12.35
N ASN A 159 10.53 -6.14 11.19
CA ASN A 159 9.86 -6.85 10.11
C ASN A 159 10.27 -8.32 10.09
N HIS A 160 9.34 -9.22 10.35
CA HIS A 160 9.46 -10.67 10.13
C HIS A 160 8.50 -11.19 9.04
N GLY A 161 7.78 -10.28 8.39
CA GLY A 161 6.79 -10.58 7.37
C GLY A 161 7.16 -9.97 6.02
N VAL A 162 6.19 -9.36 5.34
CA VAL A 162 6.36 -8.76 4.03
C VAL A 162 5.89 -7.31 4.03
N ILE A 163 6.76 -6.39 3.64
CA ILE A 163 6.42 -5.00 3.32
C ILE A 163 6.71 -4.77 1.84
N ALA A 164 5.67 -4.58 1.01
CA ALA A 164 5.85 -4.52 -0.43
C ALA A 164 4.98 -3.46 -1.09
N GLY A 165 5.57 -2.60 -1.90
CA GLY A 165 4.84 -1.71 -2.80
C GLY A 165 4.02 -2.49 -3.80
N GLY A 166 2.89 -1.96 -4.20
CA GLY A 166 2.06 -2.53 -5.26
C GLY A 166 2.78 -2.53 -6.60
N GLY A 167 2.55 -3.53 -7.43
CA GLY A 167 3.05 -3.56 -8.80
C GLY A 167 2.34 -2.55 -9.70
N GLY A 168 3.01 -2.04 -10.69
CA GLY A 168 2.41 -1.16 -11.70
C GLY A 168 1.49 -1.92 -12.66
N GLY A 169 0.45 -1.26 -13.17
CA GLY A 169 -0.40 -1.80 -14.23
C GLY A 169 0.31 -1.86 -15.58
N GLY A 170 -0.02 -2.84 -16.41
CA GLY A 170 0.48 -2.95 -17.78
C GLY A 170 -0.17 -1.92 -18.72
N GLY A 171 0.51 -1.54 -19.79
CA GLY A 171 -0.04 -0.67 -20.82
C GLY A 171 -1.07 -1.35 -21.71
N GLY A 172 -1.99 -0.59 -22.31
CA GLY A 172 -2.94 -1.08 -23.30
C GLY A 172 -2.37 -1.10 -24.71
N GLY A 173 -2.69 -2.14 -25.46
CA GLY A 173 -2.32 -2.28 -26.89
C GLY A 173 -3.12 -1.33 -27.79
N ILE A 174 -2.54 -0.95 -28.92
CA ILE A 174 -3.22 -0.14 -29.94
C ILE A 174 -4.23 -0.98 -30.71
N ASN A 175 -5.24 -0.28 -31.24
CA ASN A 175 -6.21 -0.87 -32.17
C ASN A 175 -5.58 -1.04 -33.54
N GLY A 176 -5.97 -2.08 -34.26
CA GLY A 176 -5.63 -2.33 -35.65
C GLY A 176 -6.82 -2.05 -36.58
N GLN A 177 -6.57 -2.05 -37.88
CA GLN A 177 -7.60 -1.90 -38.90
C GLN A 177 -7.44 -2.98 -39.93
N CYS A 178 -8.51 -3.78 -40.15
CA CYS A 178 -8.60 -4.69 -41.28
C CYS A 178 -9.25 -4.01 -42.47
N THR A 179 -8.68 -4.25 -43.64
CA THR A 179 -9.30 -3.88 -44.92
C THR A 179 -9.71 -5.16 -45.62
N TYR A 180 -11.00 -5.29 -45.93
CA TYR A 180 -11.53 -6.36 -46.73
C TYR A 180 -11.91 -5.80 -48.10
N GLN A 181 -11.44 -6.47 -49.16
CA GLN A 181 -11.87 -6.17 -50.50
C GLN A 181 -12.81 -7.27 -50.99
N ASN A 182 -14.05 -6.91 -51.26
CA ASN A 182 -14.98 -7.80 -51.96
C ASN A 182 -15.00 -7.41 -53.44
N THR A 183 -14.53 -8.30 -54.28
CA THR A 183 -14.65 -8.15 -55.73
C THR A 183 -15.96 -8.79 -56.16
N TYR A 184 -16.82 -8.05 -56.86
CA TYR A 184 -18.01 -8.56 -57.45
C TYR A 184 -18.06 -8.21 -58.94
N GLN A 185 -18.61 -9.14 -59.70
CA GLN A 185 -18.75 -8.96 -61.13
C GLN A 185 -20.21 -8.56 -61.42
N TYR A 186 -20.40 -7.54 -62.20
CA TYR A 186 -21.69 -7.12 -62.68
C TYR A 186 -21.66 -6.90 -64.19
N GLY A 187 -22.80 -7.14 -64.84
CA GLY A 187 -22.93 -6.92 -66.30
C GLY A 187 -22.82 -5.46 -66.66
N CYS A 188 -21.87 -5.14 -67.58
CA CYS A 188 -21.74 -3.81 -68.15
C CYS A 188 -22.44 -3.73 -69.52
N MET A 189 -22.81 -2.53 -69.94
CA MET A 189 -23.38 -2.31 -71.27
C MET A 189 -22.42 -2.88 -72.35
N LYS A 190 -22.98 -3.68 -73.28
CA LYS A 190 -22.32 -4.41 -74.34
C LYS A 190 -21.71 -5.78 -74.01
N GLY A 191 -22.18 -6.45 -72.96
CA GLY A 191 -21.76 -7.86 -72.67
C GLY A 191 -20.37 -8.01 -72.06
N SER A 192 -19.71 -6.96 -71.63
CA SER A 192 -18.49 -7.01 -70.84
C SER A 192 -18.84 -7.19 -69.37
N GLN A 193 -18.01 -7.92 -68.61
CA GLN A 193 -18.12 -7.97 -67.15
C GLN A 193 -17.23 -6.87 -66.57
N CYS A 194 -17.78 -6.08 -65.66
CA CYS A 194 -17.03 -5.10 -64.90
C CYS A 194 -16.83 -5.63 -63.48
N GLU A 195 -15.64 -5.38 -62.96
CA GLU A 195 -15.33 -5.70 -61.57
C GLU A 195 -15.54 -4.46 -60.68
N GLY A 196 -16.39 -4.63 -59.69
CA GLY A 196 -16.53 -3.63 -58.62
C GLY A 196 -15.70 -4.07 -57.43
N ILE A 197 -15.02 -3.14 -56.83
CA ILE A 197 -14.28 -3.37 -55.58
C ILE A 197 -14.98 -2.55 -54.49
N ASP A 198 -15.48 -3.27 -53.48
CA ASP A 198 -15.99 -2.64 -52.27
C ASP A 198 -14.97 -2.85 -51.15
N GLN A 199 -14.44 -1.76 -50.64
CA GLN A 199 -13.48 -1.77 -49.54
C GLN A 199 -14.26 -1.59 -48.21
N GLN A 200 -14.31 -2.62 -47.43
CA GLN A 200 -14.86 -2.55 -46.08
C GLN A 200 -13.74 -2.47 -45.05
N PHE A 201 -13.86 -1.55 -44.11
CA PHE A 201 -12.94 -1.37 -43.02
C PHE A 201 -13.59 -1.92 -41.74
N SER A 202 -12.89 -2.82 -41.04
CA SER A 202 -13.29 -3.20 -39.69
C SER A 202 -12.18 -2.88 -38.72
N GLN A 203 -12.54 -2.21 -37.65
CA GLN A 203 -11.61 -1.94 -36.56
C GLN A 203 -11.42 -3.18 -35.70
N GLN A 204 -10.19 -3.63 -35.54
CA GLN A 204 -9.84 -4.67 -34.60
C GLN A 204 -9.32 -4.04 -33.30
N LEU A 205 -9.82 -4.51 -32.17
CA LEU A 205 -9.53 -3.89 -30.90
C LEU A 205 -8.25 -4.47 -30.28
N GLY A 206 -7.39 -3.58 -29.78
CA GLY A 206 -6.20 -3.97 -29.03
C GLY A 206 -6.57 -4.62 -27.68
N GLY A 207 -5.66 -5.37 -27.11
CA GLY A 207 -5.77 -5.92 -25.76
C GLY A 207 -5.55 -4.85 -24.70
N GLY A 208 -6.28 -4.92 -23.60
CA GLY A 208 -6.05 -4.07 -22.45
C GLY A 208 -4.87 -4.54 -21.60
N GLY A 209 -4.34 -3.68 -20.76
CA GLY A 209 -3.26 -4.02 -19.82
C GLY A 209 -3.71 -4.88 -18.65
N GLY A 210 -2.82 -5.69 -18.12
CA GLY A 210 -3.03 -6.45 -16.88
C GLY A 210 -2.87 -5.58 -15.63
N GLY A 211 -3.59 -5.90 -14.57
CA GLY A 211 -3.44 -5.23 -13.27
C GLY A 211 -2.15 -5.62 -12.55
N GLY A 212 -1.55 -4.70 -11.81
CA GLY A 212 -0.37 -4.96 -10.98
C GLY A 212 -0.70 -5.79 -9.72
N ALA A 213 0.30 -6.47 -9.18
CA ALA A 213 0.18 -7.19 -7.91
C ALA A 213 -0.05 -6.24 -6.74
N GLY A 214 -0.72 -6.70 -5.68
CA GLY A 214 -0.96 -5.90 -4.49
C GLY A 214 -2.07 -6.45 -3.62
N TYR A 215 -2.38 -5.72 -2.54
CA TYR A 215 -3.50 -6.06 -1.67
C TYR A 215 -4.43 -4.86 -1.47
N PRO A 216 -5.55 -4.81 -2.18
CA PRO A 216 -5.91 -5.70 -3.30
C PRO A 216 -5.05 -5.51 -4.55
N GLY A 217 -5.05 -6.50 -5.45
CA GLY A 217 -4.44 -6.38 -6.77
C GLY A 217 -5.14 -5.36 -7.64
N GLY A 218 -4.44 -4.85 -8.64
CA GLY A 218 -4.99 -3.92 -9.62
C GLY A 218 -5.93 -4.61 -10.60
N THR A 219 -6.83 -3.85 -11.20
CA THR A 219 -7.80 -4.36 -12.18
C THR A 219 -7.18 -4.45 -13.56
N GLY A 220 -7.31 -5.59 -14.22
CA GLY A 220 -7.03 -5.73 -15.64
C GLY A 220 -8.24 -5.24 -16.46
N VAL A 221 -8.00 -4.76 -17.67
CA VAL A 221 -9.04 -4.19 -18.54
C VAL A 221 -9.03 -4.83 -19.91
N HIS A 222 -10.19 -4.89 -20.58
CA HIS A 222 -10.37 -5.33 -21.97
C HIS A 222 -9.60 -6.63 -22.32
N GLY A 223 -9.85 -7.69 -21.55
CA GLY A 223 -9.20 -8.99 -21.70
C GLY A 223 -7.89 -9.13 -20.94
N GLY A 224 -7.36 -8.07 -20.33
CA GLY A 224 -6.29 -8.15 -19.34
C GLY A 224 -6.79 -8.80 -18.03
N GLN A 225 -5.93 -9.56 -17.39
CA GLN A 225 -6.24 -10.22 -16.13
C GLN A 225 -6.01 -9.27 -14.94
N ASN A 226 -6.78 -9.44 -13.88
CA ASN A 226 -6.53 -8.73 -12.62
C ASN A 226 -5.21 -9.17 -12.00
N GLY A 227 -4.53 -8.25 -11.36
CA GLY A 227 -3.39 -8.55 -10.49
C GLY A 227 -3.84 -9.35 -9.27
N GLN A 228 -2.96 -10.21 -8.80
CA GLN A 228 -3.15 -11.00 -7.58
C GLN A 228 -2.32 -10.41 -6.43
N GLU A 229 -2.37 -11.04 -5.30
CA GLU A 229 -1.67 -10.56 -4.10
C GLU A 229 -0.15 -10.48 -4.27
N THR A 230 0.45 -11.39 -5.10
CA THR A 230 1.89 -11.45 -5.28
C THR A 230 2.31 -11.32 -6.73
N GLY A 231 1.41 -11.57 -7.69
CA GLY A 231 1.68 -11.59 -9.12
C GLY A 231 0.86 -10.59 -9.89
N GLY A 232 1.45 -9.96 -10.89
CA GLY A 232 0.74 -9.11 -11.84
C GLY A 232 -0.11 -9.94 -12.80
N GLY A 233 -1.25 -9.38 -13.23
CA GLY A 233 -2.14 -9.97 -14.22
C GLY A 233 -1.55 -9.97 -15.63
N GLY A 234 -1.91 -10.96 -16.45
CA GLY A 234 -1.54 -11.01 -17.87
C GLY A 234 -2.20 -9.88 -18.67
N GLY A 235 -1.55 -9.39 -19.71
CA GLY A 235 -2.16 -8.48 -20.68
C GLY A 235 -3.19 -9.19 -21.54
N GLY A 236 -4.16 -8.45 -22.07
CA GLY A 236 -5.16 -8.94 -23.03
C GLY A 236 -4.53 -9.24 -24.39
N GLY A 237 -5.02 -10.27 -25.06
CA GLY A 237 -4.64 -10.61 -26.43
C GLY A 237 -5.09 -9.56 -27.45
N ASN A 238 -4.53 -9.59 -28.65
CA ASN A 238 -4.96 -8.74 -29.74
C ASN A 238 -6.14 -9.32 -30.53
N GLY A 239 -6.86 -8.49 -31.24
CA GLY A 239 -7.97 -8.88 -32.14
C GLY A 239 -7.51 -9.24 -33.56
N GLY A 240 -6.24 -9.17 -33.89
CA GLY A 240 -5.71 -9.35 -35.27
C GLY A 240 -5.51 -8.04 -36.04
N CYS A 241 -5.17 -8.13 -37.33
CA CYS A 241 -5.07 -6.99 -38.25
C CYS A 241 -4.25 -5.79 -37.71
N GLY A 242 -3.09 -6.04 -37.17
CA GLY A 242 -2.21 -5.00 -36.63
C GLY A 242 -2.57 -4.48 -35.23
N ALA A 243 -3.68 -4.96 -34.65
CA ALA A 243 -3.96 -4.72 -33.25
C ALA A 243 -2.89 -5.37 -32.36
N GLN A 244 -2.56 -4.75 -31.26
CA GLN A 244 -1.48 -5.20 -30.37
C GLN A 244 -2.02 -5.67 -29.01
N SER A 245 -1.33 -6.62 -28.44
CA SER A 245 -1.63 -7.13 -27.10
C SER A 245 -1.28 -6.10 -26.04
N GLY A 246 -2.02 -6.13 -24.93
CA GLY A 246 -1.68 -5.33 -23.74
C GLY A 246 -0.46 -5.87 -23.00
N GLY A 247 0.20 -5.00 -22.26
CA GLY A 247 1.30 -5.33 -21.37
C GLY A 247 0.83 -6.04 -20.10
N LYS A 248 1.69 -6.83 -19.48
CA LYS A 248 1.41 -7.48 -18.20
C LYS A 248 1.54 -6.48 -17.06
N GLY A 249 0.77 -6.66 -15.99
CA GLY A 249 0.98 -5.98 -14.72
C GLY A 249 2.28 -6.44 -14.05
N GLY A 250 2.90 -5.55 -13.25
CA GLY A 250 4.11 -5.87 -12.47
C GLY A 250 3.79 -6.70 -11.23
N ASN A 251 4.75 -7.50 -10.80
CA ASN A 251 4.70 -8.15 -9.48
C ASN A 251 4.90 -7.10 -8.38
N LEU A 252 4.80 -7.52 -7.11
CA LEU A 252 5.05 -6.64 -5.96
C LEU A 252 6.42 -5.97 -6.09
N GLY A 253 6.44 -4.64 -5.99
CA GLY A 253 7.64 -3.82 -6.15
C GLY A 253 8.24 -3.82 -7.55
N GLN A 254 7.49 -4.19 -8.59
CA GLN A 254 7.94 -4.19 -9.99
C GLN A 254 7.03 -3.36 -10.88
N ASN A 255 7.62 -2.73 -11.89
CA ASN A 255 6.88 -1.98 -12.90
C ASN A 255 6.00 -2.92 -13.74
N GLY A 256 4.89 -2.39 -14.23
CA GLY A 256 4.12 -3.02 -15.30
C GLY A 256 4.89 -2.99 -16.62
N GLN A 257 4.53 -3.89 -17.53
CA GLN A 257 5.14 -3.97 -18.86
C GLN A 257 4.44 -3.05 -19.86
N ASN A 258 5.21 -2.51 -20.80
CA ASN A 258 4.65 -1.81 -21.93
C ASN A 258 3.88 -2.77 -22.83
N ALA A 259 2.83 -2.29 -23.47
CA ALA A 259 2.28 -2.96 -24.65
C ALA A 259 3.22 -2.79 -25.85
N THR A 260 3.21 -3.75 -26.79
CA THR A 260 3.93 -3.60 -28.04
C THR A 260 3.28 -2.48 -28.85
N ASN A 261 4.03 -1.44 -29.22
CA ASN A 261 3.54 -0.26 -29.94
C ASN A 261 2.26 0.37 -29.34
N GLY A 262 2.14 0.34 -28.01
CA GLY A 262 0.95 0.81 -27.29
C GLY A 262 1.29 1.61 -26.04
N GLY A 263 0.41 1.56 -25.05
CA GLY A 263 0.59 2.26 -23.80
C GLY A 263 1.77 1.72 -22.99
N ASN A 264 2.35 2.57 -22.18
CA ASN A 264 3.42 2.19 -21.26
C ASN A 264 2.87 1.47 -20.01
N GLY A 265 3.64 0.54 -19.50
CA GLY A 265 3.46 0.03 -18.16
C GLY A 265 3.79 1.11 -17.14
N ALA A 266 3.10 1.10 -16.01
CA ALA A 266 3.31 2.09 -14.96
C ALA A 266 4.33 1.63 -13.92
N GLY A 267 4.87 2.58 -13.16
CA GLY A 267 5.78 2.33 -12.05
C GLY A 267 5.13 1.56 -10.89
N HIS A 268 5.94 0.83 -10.17
CA HIS A 268 5.51 0.20 -8.91
C HIS A 268 5.42 1.23 -7.77
N GLY A 269 4.70 0.89 -6.70
CA GLY A 269 4.74 1.60 -5.43
C GLY A 269 6.01 1.27 -4.64
N THR A 270 6.46 2.19 -3.79
CA THR A 270 7.58 1.96 -2.86
C THR A 270 7.17 1.00 -1.74
N GLY A 271 8.10 0.18 -1.26
CA GLY A 271 7.89 -0.64 -0.06
C GLY A 271 7.72 0.28 1.16
N ILE A 272 8.69 1.14 1.39
CA ILE A 272 8.69 2.11 2.50
C ILE A 272 9.01 3.50 1.94
N GLN A 273 8.13 4.47 2.22
CA GLN A 273 8.31 5.87 1.82
C GLN A 273 8.40 6.78 3.04
N GLY A 274 9.25 7.81 2.95
CA GLY A 274 9.40 8.82 4.00
C GLY A 274 10.44 8.42 5.05
N ILE A 275 11.46 7.66 4.66
CA ILE A 275 12.64 7.43 5.49
C ILE A 275 13.48 8.73 5.48
N HIS A 276 13.44 9.47 6.59
CA HIS A 276 14.28 10.64 6.75
C HIS A 276 15.55 10.27 7.51
N HIS A 277 16.72 10.50 6.92
CA HIS A 277 18.03 10.22 7.53
C HIS A 277 18.32 10.99 8.83
N ARG A 278 17.45 11.91 9.23
CA ARG A 278 17.62 12.71 10.46
C ARG A 278 17.20 11.99 11.73
N TYR A 279 16.53 10.86 11.62
CA TYR A 279 16.04 10.11 12.78
C TYR A 279 16.59 8.69 12.70
N GLU A 280 17.00 8.13 13.83
CA GLU A 280 17.43 6.74 13.92
C GLU A 280 16.28 5.81 13.54
N GLN A 281 16.14 5.57 12.24
CA GLN A 281 15.20 4.59 11.73
C GLN A 281 15.92 3.26 11.62
N VAL A 282 15.63 2.38 12.53
CA VAL A 282 16.21 1.04 12.56
C VAL A 282 15.21 0.08 11.95
N ILE A 283 15.62 -0.56 10.85
CA ILE A 283 14.90 -1.69 10.28
C ILE A 283 15.56 -2.94 10.83
N MET A 284 14.83 -3.70 11.61
CA MET A 284 15.26 -4.97 12.21
C MET A 284 14.41 -6.10 11.64
N GLY A 285 14.86 -7.34 11.87
CA GLY A 285 14.14 -8.53 11.43
C GLY A 285 14.66 -9.09 10.11
N ASP A 286 14.13 -10.24 9.74
CA ASP A 286 14.49 -11.05 8.58
C ASP A 286 13.41 -11.05 7.49
N GLY A 287 12.44 -10.16 7.61
CA GLY A 287 11.34 -10.03 6.67
C GLY A 287 11.72 -9.40 5.33
N ASP A 288 10.85 -9.57 4.35
CA ASP A 288 11.06 -9.16 2.97
C ASP A 288 10.54 -7.71 2.73
N ILE A 289 11.33 -6.89 2.03
CA ILE A 289 10.95 -5.54 1.61
C ILE A 289 11.11 -5.42 0.09
N ARG A 290 9.99 -5.18 -0.62
CA ARG A 290 9.95 -5.08 -2.09
C ARG A 290 9.49 -3.69 -2.53
N GLY A 291 10.11 -3.19 -3.61
CA GLY A 291 9.86 -1.85 -4.15
C GLY A 291 10.78 -0.79 -3.55
N GLY A 292 11.79 -1.23 -2.76
CA GLY A 292 12.80 -0.34 -2.20
C GLY A 292 12.27 0.60 -1.12
N THR A 293 13.11 1.55 -0.74
CA THR A 293 12.83 2.60 0.23
C THR A 293 13.09 3.98 -0.39
N SER A 294 12.31 4.98 -0.04
CA SER A 294 12.51 6.35 -0.53
C SER A 294 12.41 7.38 0.61
N ASN A 295 13.09 8.50 0.42
CA ASN A 295 13.16 9.60 1.40
C ASN A 295 12.11 10.71 1.15
N THR A 296 11.21 10.52 0.18
CA THR A 296 10.20 11.53 -0.21
C THR A 296 8.78 11.00 -0.04
#